data_5dc637887c242af26b7fc230a47e2563
#
_entry.id   5dc637887c242af26b7fc230a47e2563
#
_cell.length_a   1.000
_cell.length_b   1.000
_cell.length_c   1.000
_cell.angle_alpha   90.00
_cell.angle_beta   90.00
_cell.angle_gamma   90.00
#
_symmetry.space_group_name_H-M   'P 1'
#
loop_
_entity.id
_entity.type
_entity.pdbx_description
1 polymer ?
#
loop_
_entity_poly.entity_id
_entity_poly.type
_entity_poly.pdbx_seq_one_letter_code
_entity_poly.pdbx_strand_id
1 'polypeptide(L)'
;ALASTRSGCSAAMAARSGREANAARQKEWDEHNQISLSYRGNELAGEVGEACNIIKKLDRERMGIRGSRATVQQLADELADVIICVDLIASKVGIDLERAVIDKFNATSLKYGLKTRMI
;
A
#
# COMPACT_ATOMS: atom_id res chain seq x y z
N ALA A 1 30.18 -19.43 13.23
CA ALA A 1 29.20 -18.85 14.17
C ALA A 1 28.54 -17.59 13.63
N LEU A 2 29.31 -16.66 13.04
CA LEU A 2 28.80 -15.41 12.49
C LEU A 2 27.92 -15.63 11.22
N ALA A 3 28.24 -16.61 10.40
CA ALA A 3 27.48 -16.94 9.20
C ALA A 3 26.10 -17.54 9.56
N SER A 4 26.02 -18.34 10.61
CA SER A 4 24.78 -18.96 11.10
C SER A 4 23.80 -17.93 11.65
N THR A 5 24.30 -16.94 12.40
CA THR A 5 23.46 -15.86 12.94
C THR A 5 22.93 -14.93 11.86
N ARG A 6 23.71 -14.68 10.80
CA ARG A 6 23.26 -13.87 9.67
C ARG A 6 22.16 -14.56 8.86
N SER A 7 22.30 -15.87 8.61
CA SER A 7 21.28 -16.62 7.87
C SER A 7 19.96 -16.72 8.66
N GLY A 8 20.03 -16.90 9.99
CA GLY A 8 18.85 -16.93 10.83
C GLY A 8 18.12 -15.59 10.88
N CYS A 9 18.84 -14.48 10.97
CA CYS A 9 18.27 -13.15 10.94
C CYS A 9 17.60 -12.84 9.59
N SER A 10 18.24 -13.20 8.48
CA SER A 10 17.70 -13.03 7.14
C SER A 10 16.42 -13.85 6.92
N ALA A 11 16.40 -15.12 7.39
CA ALA A 11 15.22 -15.97 7.28
C ALA A 11 14.03 -15.42 8.11
N ALA A 12 14.28 -14.91 9.31
CA ALA A 12 13.26 -14.31 10.16
C ALA A 12 12.67 -13.05 9.50
N MET A 13 13.49 -12.21 8.88
CA MET A 13 13.03 -11.02 8.14
C MET A 13 12.22 -11.41 6.90
N ALA A 14 12.65 -12.43 6.13
CA ALA A 14 11.95 -12.90 4.94
C ALA A 14 10.57 -13.50 5.27
N ALA A 15 10.39 -14.06 6.48
CA ALA A 15 9.12 -14.64 6.92
C ALA A 15 8.12 -13.59 7.44
N ARG A 16 8.54 -12.33 7.60
CA ARG A 16 7.66 -11.27 8.10
C ARG A 16 6.63 -10.88 7.05
N SER A 17 5.35 -10.81 7.43
CA SER A 17 4.28 -10.35 6.55
C SER A 17 4.47 -8.89 6.16
N GLY A 18 3.83 -8.47 5.07
CA GLY A 18 3.87 -7.07 4.62
C GLY A 18 3.39 -6.11 5.71
N ARG A 19 2.32 -6.47 6.42
CA ARG A 19 1.79 -5.68 7.53
C ARG A 19 2.77 -5.57 8.69
N GLU A 20 3.37 -6.68 9.08
CA GLU A 20 4.37 -6.71 10.16
C GLU A 20 5.60 -5.89 9.79
N ALA A 21 6.08 -6.02 8.56
CA ALA A 21 7.21 -5.24 8.07
C ALA A 21 6.90 -3.74 8.05
N ASN A 22 5.71 -3.36 7.59
CA ASN A 22 5.27 -1.97 7.54
C ASN A 22 5.15 -1.38 8.95
N ALA A 23 4.58 -2.11 9.89
CA ALA A 23 4.49 -1.69 11.30
C ALA A 23 5.87 -1.52 11.92
N ALA A 24 6.80 -2.43 11.65
CA ALA A 24 8.17 -2.35 12.16
C ALA A 24 8.91 -1.13 11.59
N ARG A 25 8.82 -0.92 10.29
CA ARG A 25 9.45 0.24 9.63
C ARG A 25 8.87 1.56 10.13
N GLN A 26 7.56 1.59 10.39
CA GLN A 26 6.91 2.77 10.96
C GLN A 26 7.51 3.17 12.31
N LYS A 27 7.83 2.19 13.16
CA LYS A 27 8.49 2.45 14.45
C LYS A 27 9.90 3.03 14.29
N GLU A 28 10.61 2.64 13.23
CA GLU A 28 11.92 3.21 12.92
C GLU A 28 11.81 4.68 12.52
N TRP A 29 10.79 5.03 11.71
CA TRP A 29 10.54 6.38 11.25
C TRP A 29 10.01 7.31 12.34
N ASP A 30 9.07 6.82 13.13
CA ASP A 30 8.34 7.59 14.12
C ASP A 30 8.43 6.88 15.47
N GLU A 31 9.63 6.88 16.02
CA GLU A 31 9.98 6.21 17.27
C GLU A 31 9.04 6.62 18.42
N HIS A 32 8.63 7.88 18.46
CA HIS A 32 7.79 8.44 19.54
C HIS A 32 6.30 8.52 19.17
N ASN A 33 5.89 7.89 18.08
CA ASN A 33 4.50 7.86 17.61
C ASN A 33 3.86 9.26 17.53
N GLN A 34 4.56 10.20 16.91
CA GLN A 34 4.13 11.60 16.78
C GLN A 34 3.30 11.87 15.53
N ILE A 35 3.39 11.00 14.51
CA ILE A 35 2.67 11.18 13.25
C ILE A 35 1.17 10.97 13.48
N SER A 36 0.37 12.00 13.21
CA SER A 36 -1.07 12.00 13.43
C SER A 36 -1.83 11.25 12.33
N LEU A 37 -3.07 10.89 12.61
CA LEU A 37 -3.97 10.32 11.61
C LEU A 37 -4.21 11.33 10.47
N SER A 38 -4.33 12.60 10.76
CA SER A 38 -4.45 13.68 9.76
C SER A 38 -3.25 13.71 8.82
N TYR A 39 -2.04 13.60 9.35
CA TYR A 39 -0.82 13.50 8.54
C TYR A 39 -0.89 12.30 7.59
N ARG A 40 -1.30 11.13 8.09
CA ARG A 40 -1.44 9.91 7.28
C ARG A 40 -2.49 10.08 6.17
N GLY A 41 -3.58 10.77 6.44
CA GLY A 41 -4.60 11.07 5.43
C GLY A 41 -4.05 11.94 4.30
N ASN A 42 -3.30 12.99 4.64
CA ASN A 42 -2.66 13.85 3.65
C ASN A 42 -1.59 13.12 2.83
N GLU A 43 -0.82 12.27 3.48
CA GLU A 43 0.18 11.43 2.81
C GLU A 43 -0.49 10.50 1.78
N LEU A 44 -1.57 9.84 2.17
CA LEU A 44 -2.34 8.99 1.25
C LEU A 44 -2.85 9.78 0.05
N ALA A 45 -3.42 10.96 0.27
CA ALA A 45 -3.89 11.82 -0.81
C ALA A 45 -2.77 12.19 -1.79
N GLY A 46 -1.58 12.48 -1.27
CA GLY A 46 -0.39 12.75 -2.07
C GLY A 46 0.02 11.56 -2.94
N GLU A 47 0.07 10.37 -2.35
CA GLU A 47 0.44 9.14 -3.08
C GLU A 47 -0.59 8.78 -4.15
N VAL A 48 -1.88 8.93 -3.85
CA VAL A 48 -2.94 8.75 -4.85
C VAL A 48 -2.79 9.75 -6.00
N GLY A 49 -2.47 11.01 -5.68
CA GLY A 49 -2.21 12.04 -6.69
C GLY A 49 -1.00 11.70 -7.58
N GLU A 50 0.06 11.16 -7.01
CA GLU A 50 1.23 10.71 -7.79
C GLU A 50 0.88 9.55 -8.71
N ALA A 51 0.12 8.57 -8.25
CA ALA A 51 -0.39 7.47 -9.09
C ALA A 51 -1.26 8.01 -10.23
N CYS A 52 -2.18 8.91 -9.94
CA CYS A 52 -3.03 9.55 -10.96
C CYS A 52 -2.21 10.31 -12.00
N ASN A 53 -1.14 10.98 -11.58
CA ASN A 53 -0.25 11.69 -12.50
C ASN A 53 0.47 10.73 -13.45
N ILE A 54 0.91 9.58 -12.96
CA ILE A 54 1.52 8.53 -13.80
C ILE A 54 0.48 7.98 -14.80
N ILE A 55 -0.73 7.70 -14.35
CA ILE A 55 -1.84 7.24 -15.22
C ILE A 55 -2.10 8.25 -16.34
N LYS A 56 -2.15 9.53 -16.00
CA LYS A 56 -2.31 10.62 -16.99
C LYS A 56 -1.21 10.60 -18.03
N LYS A 57 0.03 10.38 -17.64
CA LYS A 57 1.17 10.33 -18.55
C LYS A 57 1.11 9.12 -19.49
N LEU A 58 0.71 7.94 -18.96
CA LEU A 58 0.50 6.74 -19.76
C LEU A 58 -0.62 6.94 -20.77
N ASP A 59 -1.71 7.54 -20.35
CA ASP A 59 -2.85 7.82 -21.24
C ASP A 59 -2.50 8.86 -22.32
N ARG A 60 -1.72 9.86 -21.95
CA ARG A 60 -1.16 10.86 -22.86
C ARG A 60 -0.32 10.21 -23.96
N GLU A 61 0.50 9.23 -23.60
CA GLU A 61 1.30 8.47 -24.56
C GLU A 61 0.41 7.68 -25.52
N ARG A 62 -0.60 7.00 -24.98
CA ARG A 62 -1.58 6.26 -25.78
C ARG A 62 -2.29 7.14 -26.80
N MET A 63 -2.61 8.37 -26.41
CA MET A 63 -3.30 9.34 -27.26
C MET A 63 -2.37 10.12 -28.21
N GLY A 64 -1.07 9.96 -28.08
CA GLY A 64 -0.08 10.69 -28.90
C GLY A 64 0.02 12.18 -28.58
N ILE A 65 -0.41 12.61 -27.41
CA ILE A 65 -0.35 14.02 -26.98
C ILE A 65 1.03 14.34 -26.44
N ARG A 66 1.49 15.56 -26.65
CA ARG A 66 2.77 16.05 -26.14
C ARG A 66 2.82 16.09 -24.62
N GLY A 67 3.99 15.93 -24.07
CA GLY A 67 4.28 16.06 -22.65
C GLY A 67 5.17 14.93 -22.13
N SER A 68 5.47 14.97 -20.84
CA SER A 68 6.28 13.96 -20.19
C SER A 68 5.63 12.58 -20.23
N ARG A 69 6.47 11.56 -20.26
CA ARG A 69 6.08 10.15 -20.32
C ARG A 69 6.30 9.47 -18.97
N ALA A 70 5.69 8.31 -18.81
CA ALA A 70 5.89 7.44 -17.66
C ALA A 70 5.88 5.98 -18.11
N THR A 71 6.30 5.11 -17.20
CA THR A 71 6.34 3.66 -17.43
C THR A 71 5.32 2.94 -16.55
N VAL A 72 4.96 1.74 -16.95
CA VAL A 72 4.09 0.86 -16.13
C VAL A 72 4.80 0.53 -14.80
N GLN A 73 6.11 0.40 -14.79
CA GLN A 73 6.87 0.17 -13.55
C GLN A 73 6.73 1.35 -12.59
N GLN A 74 6.76 2.58 -13.07
CA GLN A 74 6.52 3.76 -12.23
C GLN A 74 5.11 3.74 -11.65
N LEU A 75 4.11 3.31 -12.43
CA LEU A 75 2.76 3.13 -11.91
C LEU A 75 2.71 2.07 -10.82
N ALA A 76 3.38 0.94 -11.00
CA ALA A 76 3.45 -0.12 -10.00
C ALA A 76 4.03 0.41 -8.68
N ASP A 77 5.10 1.21 -8.75
CA ASP A 77 5.73 1.80 -7.56
C ASP A 77 4.76 2.74 -6.83
N GLU A 78 4.05 3.59 -7.55
CA GLU A 78 3.09 4.53 -6.95
C GLU A 78 1.87 3.82 -6.36
N LEU A 79 1.36 2.78 -7.02
CA LEU A 79 0.27 1.96 -6.47
C LEU A 79 0.71 1.23 -5.21
N ALA A 80 1.96 0.74 -5.17
CA ALA A 80 2.53 0.12 -3.97
C ALA A 80 2.59 1.12 -2.82
N ASP A 81 3.01 2.36 -3.07
CA ASP A 81 3.04 3.40 -2.05
C ASP A 81 1.64 3.71 -1.50
N VAL A 82 0.61 3.73 -2.37
CA VAL A 82 -0.79 3.90 -1.94
C VAL A 82 -1.19 2.78 -0.96
N ILE A 83 -0.92 1.54 -1.29
CA ILE A 83 -1.29 0.38 -0.45
C ILE A 83 -0.54 0.44 0.90
N ILE A 84 0.74 0.80 0.88
CA ILE A 84 1.54 0.97 2.10
C ILE A 84 0.92 2.05 3.00
N CYS A 85 0.54 3.19 2.44
CA CYS A 85 -0.10 4.27 3.18
C CYS A 85 -1.46 3.87 3.75
N VAL A 86 -2.27 3.15 2.99
CA VAL A 86 -3.57 2.61 3.46
C VAL A 86 -3.37 1.70 4.66
N ASP A 87 -2.39 0.79 4.61
CA ASP A 87 -2.08 -0.11 5.72
C ASP A 87 -1.62 0.64 6.97
N LEU A 88 -0.83 1.70 6.82
CA LEU A 88 -0.41 2.53 7.96
C LEU A 88 -1.59 3.20 8.65
N ILE A 89 -2.58 3.67 7.88
CA ILE A 89 -3.82 4.24 8.44
C ILE A 89 -4.60 3.16 9.20
N ALA A 90 -4.80 2.01 8.58
CA ALA A 90 -5.52 0.89 9.20
C ALA A 90 -4.86 0.48 10.52
N SER A 91 -3.55 0.34 10.54
CA SER A 91 -2.77 0.00 11.74
C SER A 91 -2.94 1.04 12.84
N LYS A 92 -2.94 2.32 12.48
CA LYS A 92 -3.04 3.41 13.46
C LYS A 92 -4.37 3.41 14.22
N VAL A 93 -5.45 3.03 13.57
CA VAL A 93 -6.80 3.01 14.17
C VAL A 93 -7.30 1.59 14.51
N GLY A 94 -6.45 0.59 14.40
CA GLY A 94 -6.76 -0.79 14.81
C GLY A 94 -7.71 -1.53 13.85
N ILE A 95 -7.72 -1.19 12.56
CA ILE A 95 -8.52 -1.89 11.56
C ILE A 95 -7.76 -3.11 11.04
N ASP A 96 -8.43 -4.27 11.04
CA ASP A 96 -8.00 -5.43 10.26
C ASP A 96 -8.35 -5.17 8.78
N LEU A 97 -7.38 -4.68 8.02
CA LEU A 97 -7.60 -4.22 6.65
C LEU A 97 -7.99 -5.39 5.72
N GLU A 98 -7.36 -6.54 5.87
CA GLU A 98 -7.68 -7.71 5.07
C GLU A 98 -9.14 -8.12 5.27
N ARG A 99 -9.58 -8.21 6.52
CA ARG A 99 -10.98 -8.51 6.84
C ARG A 99 -11.94 -7.45 6.31
N ALA A 100 -11.58 -6.19 6.43
CA ALA A 100 -12.39 -5.08 5.91
C ALA A 100 -12.56 -5.15 4.39
N VAL A 101 -11.50 -5.49 3.66
CA VAL A 101 -11.55 -5.67 2.20
C VAL A 101 -12.47 -6.83 1.82
N ILE A 102 -12.34 -7.97 2.47
CA ILE A 102 -13.18 -9.16 2.23
C ILE A 102 -14.65 -8.82 2.47
N ASP A 103 -14.96 -8.24 3.62
CA ASP A 103 -16.33 -7.92 4.01
C ASP A 103 -16.96 -6.91 3.05
N LYS A 104 -16.23 -5.88 2.69
CA LYS A 104 -16.72 -4.85 1.76
C LYS A 104 -16.93 -5.41 0.35
N PHE A 105 -16.00 -6.20 -0.14
CA PHE A 105 -16.12 -6.85 -1.44
C PHE A 105 -17.39 -7.71 -1.51
N ASN A 106 -17.59 -8.57 -0.51
CA ASN A 106 -18.71 -9.47 -0.46
C ASN A 106 -20.06 -8.74 -0.29
N ALA A 107 -20.09 -7.68 0.52
CA ALA A 107 -21.27 -6.85 0.67
C ALA A 107 -21.66 -6.17 -0.65
N THR A 108 -20.69 -5.69 -1.40
CA THR A 108 -20.93 -5.08 -2.71
C THR A 108 -21.44 -6.10 -3.73
N SER A 109 -20.85 -7.30 -3.76
CA SER A 109 -21.34 -8.39 -4.61
C SER A 109 -22.78 -8.76 -4.30
N LEU A 110 -23.10 -8.88 -3.03
CA LEU A 110 -24.46 -9.17 -2.58
C LEU A 110 -25.44 -8.07 -3.00
N LYS A 111 -25.08 -6.81 -2.79
CA LYS A 111 -25.91 -5.66 -3.13
C LYS A 111 -26.31 -5.63 -4.61
N TYR A 112 -25.39 -6.00 -5.49
CA TYR A 112 -25.62 -5.98 -6.95
C TYR A 112 -25.97 -7.35 -7.54
N GLY A 113 -26.27 -8.36 -6.73
CA GLY A 113 -26.64 -9.69 -7.19
C GLY A 113 -25.54 -10.43 -7.93
N LEU A 114 -24.29 -10.12 -7.64
CA LEU A 114 -23.13 -10.78 -8.24
C LEU A 114 -22.75 -12.03 -7.45
N LYS A 115 -22.23 -13.04 -8.13
CA LYS A 115 -21.92 -14.34 -7.53
C LYS A 115 -20.57 -14.42 -6.85
N THR A 116 -19.60 -13.63 -7.33
CA THR A 116 -18.21 -13.70 -6.85
C THR A 116 -18.10 -13.26 -5.41
N ARG A 117 -17.38 -14.06 -4.63
CA ARG A 117 -17.06 -13.78 -3.22
C ARG A 117 -15.56 -13.88 -3.02
N MET A 118 -15.08 -13.11 -2.06
CA MET A 118 -13.70 -13.17 -1.59
C MET A 118 -13.66 -13.96 -0.28
N ILE A 119 -12.64 -14.79 -0.12
CA ILE A 119 -12.45 -15.64 1.07
C ILE A 119 -11.34 -15.06 1.95
#